data_d923ede7d7a5d15d03da3cc2f2ed6eb8
#
_entry.id   d923ede7d7a5d15d03da3cc2f2ed6eb8
#
_cell.length_a   1.000
_cell.length_b   1.000
_cell.length_c   1.000
_cell.angle_alpha   90.00
_cell.angle_beta   90.00
_cell.angle_gamma   90.00
#
_symmetry.space_group_name_H-M   'P 1'
#
loop_
_entity.id
_entity.type
_entity.pdbx_description
1 polymer ?
#
loop_
_entity_poly.entity_id
_entity_poly.type
_entity_poly.pdbx_seq_one_letter_code
_entity_poly.pdbx_strand_id
1 'polypeptide(L)'
;NADFWNRRAMHESLGYDKFYSKETYDVDNKNIIGLGLSDKEFFAQSVEKIKKISEKHDKYYGLLITLTNHTPFSDTDKYGEFPVTMKTTITNEDGTTSEIEAPYLEGTKLGNYFKSVHYADAALGEFFQEMDEAGLLENTVVILYGDHDARLPKSDYNLMNNYDPVTDSIKSKDDPTYNEYDSFDYELDRKVPFLIWTKDKVVQGQVDYTMGMYDVMPTIGNMLGFYNKYALGHDIFEIKDNNIVVFPNGNWTTDKIYYNSQKGEYKLLKDEIIDEDYITKNNEYADKLLSVSNKAIVFDLFNPNSEEEAVSKEK
;
A
#
# COMPACT_ATOMS: atom_id res chain seq x y z
N ASN A 1 4.62 7.67 18.85
CA ASN A 1 5.79 8.14 19.56
C ASN A 1 6.78 8.73 18.56
N ALA A 2 7.15 10.02 18.74
CA ALA A 2 8.04 10.75 17.84
C ALA A 2 9.44 10.13 17.72
N ASP A 3 9.91 9.52 18.78
CA ASP A 3 11.27 8.97 18.87
C ASP A 3 11.35 7.50 18.42
N PHE A 4 10.21 6.87 18.18
CA PHE A 4 10.18 5.50 17.66
C PHE A 4 10.75 5.49 16.23
N TRP A 5 11.76 4.65 15.97
CA TRP A 5 12.55 4.63 14.74
C TRP A 5 13.19 5.97 14.37
N ASN A 6 13.50 6.80 15.37
CA ASN A 6 14.12 8.10 15.17
C ASN A 6 13.35 9.02 14.19
N ARG A 7 12.00 8.89 14.15
CA ARG A 7 11.16 9.58 13.17
C ARG A 7 11.30 11.11 13.20
N ARG A 8 11.44 11.70 14.38
CA ARG A 8 11.61 13.15 14.50
C ARG A 8 12.82 13.62 13.71
N ALA A 9 13.99 13.08 13.99
CA ALA A 9 15.23 13.44 13.30
C ALA A 9 15.18 13.09 11.80
N MET A 10 14.57 11.95 11.45
CA MET A 10 14.40 11.55 10.05
C MET A 10 13.56 12.58 9.28
N HIS A 11 12.41 13.01 9.81
CA HIS A 11 11.56 13.98 9.11
C HIS A 11 12.23 15.35 9.01
N GLU A 12 12.93 15.79 10.03
CA GLU A 12 13.73 17.03 9.99
C GLU A 12 14.83 16.94 8.91
N SER A 13 15.55 15.81 8.82
CA SER A 13 16.59 15.63 7.80
C SER A 13 16.05 15.53 6.37
N LEU A 14 14.78 15.13 6.21
CA LEU A 14 14.08 15.13 4.92
C LEU A 14 13.50 16.51 4.54
N GLY A 15 13.71 17.54 5.38
CA GLY A 15 13.30 18.91 5.09
C GLY A 15 11.86 19.24 5.48
N TYR A 16 11.21 18.45 6.33
CA TYR A 16 9.90 18.81 6.87
C TYR A 16 10.05 19.90 7.93
N ASP A 17 9.30 21.01 7.80
CA ASP A 17 9.29 22.11 8.76
C ASP A 17 8.67 21.72 10.10
N LYS A 18 7.76 20.75 10.11
CA LYS A 18 7.05 20.32 11.30
C LYS A 18 6.65 18.86 11.28
N PHE A 19 6.87 18.21 12.41
CA PHE A 19 6.42 16.84 12.65
C PHE A 19 5.39 16.82 13.79
N TYR A 20 4.17 16.39 13.48
CA TYR A 20 3.10 16.21 14.44
C TYR A 20 3.06 14.76 14.94
N SER A 21 3.13 14.56 16.23
CA SER A 21 3.14 13.23 16.86
C SER A 21 2.14 13.15 18.00
N LYS A 22 2.15 12.03 18.74
CA LYS A 22 1.32 11.82 19.94
C LYS A 22 1.29 13.03 20.88
N GLU A 23 2.36 13.82 20.95
CA GLU A 23 2.46 14.99 21.82
C GLU A 23 1.57 16.16 21.39
N THR A 24 1.12 16.14 20.14
CA THR A 24 0.36 17.23 19.50
C THR A 24 -1.07 16.84 19.13
N TYR A 25 -1.45 15.59 19.40
CA TYR A 25 -2.81 15.09 19.26
C TYR A 25 -3.41 14.81 20.63
N ASP A 26 -4.72 14.95 20.74
CA ASP A 26 -5.46 14.50 21.91
C ASP A 26 -5.63 12.97 21.82
N VAL A 27 -4.92 12.25 22.68
CA VAL A 27 -4.86 10.79 22.68
C VAL A 27 -5.44 10.26 23.97
N ASP A 28 -6.67 9.78 23.92
CA ASP A 28 -7.32 9.03 24.99
C ASP A 28 -7.32 7.51 24.64
N ASN A 29 -7.30 6.65 25.65
CA ASN A 29 -7.40 5.19 25.47
C ASN A 29 -8.66 4.76 24.72
N LYS A 30 -9.72 5.57 24.76
CA LYS A 30 -10.98 5.30 24.05
C LYS A 30 -10.89 5.48 22.55
N ASN A 31 -9.99 6.37 22.11
CA ASN A 31 -9.82 6.70 20.69
C ASN A 31 -8.58 6.03 20.05
N ILE A 32 -7.98 5.07 20.74
CA ILE A 32 -6.88 4.25 20.24
C ILE A 32 -7.44 2.98 19.60
N ILE A 33 -6.95 2.66 18.41
CA ILE A 33 -7.10 1.37 17.74
C ILE A 33 -5.69 0.87 17.36
N GLY A 34 -5.36 -0.34 17.76
CA GLY A 34 -4.05 -0.92 17.49
C GLY A 34 -2.90 -0.09 18.07
N LEU A 35 -2.07 0.46 17.20
CA LEU A 35 -0.83 1.14 17.59
C LEU A 35 -0.96 2.65 17.85
N GLY A 36 -2.12 3.25 17.59
CA GLY A 36 -2.27 4.70 17.72
C GLY A 36 -3.70 5.18 17.69
N LEU A 37 -3.89 6.47 17.46
CA LEU A 37 -5.23 7.03 17.23
C LEU A 37 -5.93 6.26 16.12
N SER A 38 -7.24 6.02 16.30
CA SER A 38 -8.09 5.55 15.23
C SER A 38 -8.04 6.53 14.06
N ASP A 39 -8.16 6.04 12.83
CA ASP A 39 -8.07 6.90 11.65
C ASP A 39 -9.13 8.00 11.67
N LYS A 40 -10.31 7.72 12.20
CA LYS A 40 -11.36 8.73 12.40
C LYS A 40 -10.89 9.90 13.26
N GLU A 41 -10.38 9.62 14.45
CA GLU A 41 -9.88 10.66 15.36
C GLU A 41 -8.63 11.35 14.82
N PHE A 42 -7.75 10.58 14.19
CA PHE A 42 -6.55 11.13 13.57
C PHE A 42 -6.89 12.11 12.44
N PHE A 43 -7.81 11.78 11.57
CA PHE A 43 -8.24 12.65 10.48
C PHE A 43 -8.96 13.90 10.99
N ALA A 44 -9.94 13.76 11.89
CA ALA A 44 -10.67 14.90 12.44
C ALA A 44 -9.72 15.94 13.08
N GLN A 45 -8.77 15.48 13.90
CA GLN A 45 -7.78 16.38 14.49
C GLN A 45 -6.76 16.91 13.47
N SER A 46 -6.51 16.19 12.37
CA SER A 46 -5.62 16.63 11.29
C SER A 46 -6.24 17.74 10.45
N VAL A 47 -7.54 17.71 10.19
CA VAL A 47 -8.25 18.81 9.48
C VAL A 47 -8.01 20.15 10.17
N GLU A 48 -8.15 20.21 11.48
CA GLU A 48 -7.91 21.42 12.27
C GLU A 48 -6.44 21.92 12.18
N LYS A 49 -5.49 21.00 12.07
CA LYS A 49 -4.07 21.34 11.89
C LYS A 49 -3.80 21.86 10.49
N ILE A 50 -4.36 21.21 9.47
CA ILE A 50 -4.26 21.60 8.06
C ILE A 50 -4.85 23.00 7.87
N LYS A 51 -6.04 23.27 8.43
CA LYS A 51 -6.67 24.59 8.39
C LYS A 51 -5.75 25.69 8.93
N LYS A 52 -5.16 25.47 10.11
CA LYS A 52 -4.19 26.42 10.69
C LYS A 52 -2.92 26.62 9.87
N ILE A 53 -2.53 25.62 9.09
CA ILE A 53 -1.39 25.72 8.17
C ILE A 53 -1.79 26.53 6.94
N SER A 54 -2.95 26.24 6.34
CA SER A 54 -3.45 26.94 5.14
C SER A 54 -3.72 28.42 5.37
N GLU A 55 -4.10 28.82 6.61
CA GLU A 55 -4.24 30.23 6.99
C GLU A 55 -2.90 31.02 7.01
N LYS A 56 -1.78 30.31 7.07
CA LYS A 56 -0.44 30.91 7.22
C LYS A 56 0.44 30.77 5.99
N HIS A 57 0.13 29.81 5.14
CA HIS A 57 0.96 29.43 4.01
C HIS A 57 0.10 29.24 2.75
N ASP A 58 0.42 29.92 1.68
CA ASP A 58 -0.26 29.79 0.39
C ASP A 58 -0.07 28.40 -0.23
N LYS A 59 1.01 27.72 0.13
CA LYS A 59 1.33 26.36 -0.32
C LYS A 59 1.88 25.53 0.85
N TYR A 60 1.44 24.31 0.94
CA TYR A 60 1.95 23.34 1.92
C TYR A 60 1.95 21.93 1.35
N TYR A 61 2.78 21.09 1.93
CA TYR A 61 2.80 19.65 1.71
C TYR A 61 2.52 18.96 3.05
N GLY A 62 1.54 18.11 3.10
CA GLY A 62 1.17 17.34 4.29
C GLY A 62 1.27 15.84 4.02
N LEU A 63 2.02 15.11 4.84
CA LEU A 63 2.06 13.66 4.85
C LEU A 63 1.34 13.13 6.09
N LEU A 64 0.24 12.41 5.90
CA LEU A 64 -0.54 11.78 6.95
C LEU A 64 -0.30 10.27 6.92
N ILE A 65 0.15 9.70 8.05
CA ILE A 65 0.40 8.25 8.19
C ILE A 65 -0.64 7.68 9.13
N THR A 66 -1.56 6.89 8.60
CA THR A 66 -2.62 6.21 9.33
C THR A 66 -2.12 4.92 10.01
N LEU A 67 -2.84 4.42 11.02
CA LEU A 67 -2.39 3.27 11.80
C LEU A 67 -3.47 2.20 12.02
N THR A 68 -4.75 2.48 11.74
CA THR A 68 -5.84 1.52 12.01
C THR A 68 -5.68 0.23 11.21
N ASN A 69 -5.18 0.33 9.97
CA ASN A 69 -4.95 -0.83 9.11
C ASN A 69 -3.60 -1.52 9.33
N HIS A 70 -2.91 -1.21 10.43
CA HIS A 70 -1.67 -1.89 10.78
C HIS A 70 -1.96 -3.14 11.64
N THR A 71 -1.30 -4.27 11.30
CA THR A 71 -1.38 -5.50 12.10
C THR A 71 -1.15 -5.22 13.60
N PRO A 72 -1.82 -5.92 14.54
CA PRO A 72 -2.41 -7.27 14.42
C PRO A 72 -3.92 -7.33 14.13
N PHE A 73 -4.64 -6.23 13.99
CA PHE A 73 -6.09 -6.17 13.74
C PHE A 73 -6.91 -6.81 14.88
N SER A 74 -6.54 -6.55 16.13
CA SER A 74 -7.12 -7.20 17.30
C SER A 74 -8.33 -6.47 17.91
N ASP A 75 -8.50 -5.17 17.59
CA ASP A 75 -9.55 -4.33 18.19
C ASP A 75 -10.85 -4.40 17.40
N THR A 76 -11.32 -5.60 17.08
CA THR A 76 -12.47 -5.83 16.18
C THR A 76 -13.79 -5.22 16.68
N ASP A 77 -13.95 -5.07 17.98
CA ASP A 77 -15.07 -4.41 18.64
C ASP A 77 -15.14 -2.89 18.36
N LYS A 78 -14.01 -2.29 17.94
CA LYS A 78 -13.92 -0.88 17.65
C LYS A 78 -14.11 -0.52 16.17
N TYR A 79 -14.07 -1.51 15.28
CA TYR A 79 -14.24 -1.28 13.84
C TYR A 79 -15.71 -1.08 13.40
N GLY A 80 -16.67 -1.35 14.29
CA GLY A 80 -18.09 -1.38 13.93
C GLY A 80 -18.50 -2.71 13.29
N GLU A 81 -19.79 -2.77 12.90
CA GLU A 81 -20.34 -3.98 12.31
C GLU A 81 -19.99 -4.09 10.82
N PHE A 82 -19.22 -5.09 10.49
CA PHE A 82 -18.91 -5.50 9.12
C PHE A 82 -18.73 -7.02 9.10
N PRO A 83 -19.83 -7.78 8.86
CA PRO A 83 -19.77 -9.23 8.84
C PRO A 83 -18.94 -9.72 7.66
N VAL A 84 -18.04 -10.64 7.92
CA VAL A 84 -17.23 -11.34 6.90
C VAL A 84 -17.65 -12.81 6.79
N THR A 85 -18.95 -13.03 6.91
CA THR A 85 -19.65 -14.30 6.75
C THR A 85 -19.98 -14.57 5.28
N MET A 86 -20.33 -15.81 4.95
CA MET A 86 -20.79 -16.19 3.61
C MET A 86 -22.20 -16.77 3.68
N LYS A 87 -23.12 -16.20 2.89
CA LYS A 87 -24.46 -16.74 2.73
C LYS A 87 -24.54 -17.66 1.51
N THR A 88 -25.17 -18.81 1.67
CA THR A 88 -25.39 -19.75 0.58
C THR A 88 -26.76 -20.42 0.74
N THR A 89 -27.30 -20.92 -0.38
CA THR A 89 -28.56 -21.68 -0.37
C THR A 89 -28.24 -23.17 -0.45
N ILE A 90 -28.80 -23.94 0.45
CA ILE A 90 -28.73 -25.39 0.45
C ILE A 90 -30.06 -26.00 0.06
N THR A 91 -30.05 -27.20 -0.54
CA THR A 91 -31.23 -28.00 -0.79
C THR A 91 -31.36 -29.01 0.32
N ASN A 92 -32.46 -29.00 1.04
CA ASN A 92 -32.79 -29.92 2.13
C ASN A 92 -33.16 -31.29 1.59
N GLU A 93 -33.18 -32.31 2.46
CA GLU A 93 -33.55 -33.69 2.10
C GLU A 93 -34.98 -33.81 1.54
N ASP A 94 -35.87 -32.92 1.92
CA ASP A 94 -37.26 -32.86 1.45
C ASP A 94 -37.44 -32.13 0.11
N GLY A 95 -36.31 -31.65 -0.49
CA GLY A 95 -36.30 -30.90 -1.76
C GLY A 95 -36.61 -29.40 -1.61
N THR A 96 -36.83 -28.90 -0.41
CA THR A 96 -36.97 -27.47 -0.14
C THR A 96 -35.56 -26.81 -0.12
N THR A 97 -35.51 -25.48 -0.26
CA THR A 97 -34.27 -24.72 -0.14
C THR A 97 -34.30 -23.88 1.13
N SER A 98 -33.13 -23.77 1.78
CA SER A 98 -32.91 -22.89 2.92
C SER A 98 -31.61 -22.08 2.73
N GLU A 99 -31.63 -20.84 3.19
CA GLU A 99 -30.41 -20.01 3.26
C GLU A 99 -29.69 -20.33 4.58
N ILE A 100 -28.39 -20.56 4.48
CA ILE A 100 -27.51 -20.67 5.64
C ILE A 100 -26.46 -19.56 5.59
N GLU A 101 -25.98 -19.16 6.77
CA GLU A 101 -24.88 -18.21 6.93
C GLU A 101 -23.73 -18.91 7.63
N ALA A 102 -22.63 -19.07 6.91
CA ALA A 102 -21.43 -19.73 7.37
C ALA A 102 -20.38 -18.73 7.86
N PRO A 103 -19.52 -19.09 8.82
CA PRO A 103 -18.53 -18.18 9.42
C PRO A 103 -17.56 -17.56 8.42
N TYR A 104 -17.15 -18.31 7.40
CA TYR A 104 -16.22 -17.86 6.34
C TYR A 104 -14.92 -17.29 6.89
N LEU A 105 -14.74 -15.96 6.90
CA LEU A 105 -13.52 -15.30 7.38
C LEU A 105 -13.64 -14.76 8.82
N GLU A 106 -14.77 -14.98 9.50
CA GLU A 106 -14.91 -14.57 10.89
C GLU A 106 -13.82 -15.21 11.78
N GLY A 107 -13.18 -14.39 12.60
CA GLY A 107 -12.11 -14.81 13.50
C GLY A 107 -10.74 -15.01 12.83
N THR A 108 -10.64 -14.91 11.51
CA THR A 108 -9.36 -14.95 10.81
C THR A 108 -8.67 -13.57 10.83
N LYS A 109 -7.36 -13.53 10.63
CA LYS A 109 -6.62 -12.28 10.52
C LYS A 109 -7.03 -11.49 9.28
N LEU A 110 -7.31 -12.17 8.17
CA LEU A 110 -7.80 -11.57 6.93
C LEU A 110 -9.19 -10.96 7.12
N GLY A 111 -10.11 -11.64 7.79
CA GLY A 111 -11.44 -11.12 8.10
C GLY A 111 -11.36 -9.88 9.00
N ASN A 112 -10.51 -9.90 10.01
CA ASN A 112 -10.27 -8.74 10.87
C ASN A 112 -9.65 -7.56 10.08
N TYR A 113 -8.78 -7.85 9.13
CA TYR A 113 -8.24 -6.84 8.22
C TYR A 113 -9.35 -6.20 7.38
N PHE A 114 -10.27 -6.98 6.80
CA PHE A 114 -11.40 -6.43 6.06
C PHE A 114 -12.27 -5.49 6.91
N LYS A 115 -12.53 -5.86 8.16
CA LYS A 115 -13.24 -4.99 9.12
C LYS A 115 -12.47 -3.68 9.36
N SER A 116 -11.15 -3.75 9.52
CA SER A 116 -10.32 -2.56 9.71
C SER A 116 -10.27 -1.66 8.46
N VAL A 117 -10.25 -2.25 7.26
CA VAL A 117 -10.30 -1.50 5.98
C VAL A 117 -11.63 -0.80 5.81
N HIS A 118 -12.74 -1.48 6.10
CA HIS A 118 -14.06 -0.86 6.06
C HIS A 118 -14.17 0.35 7.01
N TYR A 119 -13.63 0.22 8.22
CA TYR A 119 -13.56 1.32 9.17
C TYR A 119 -12.71 2.49 8.64
N ALA A 120 -11.54 2.21 8.09
CA ALA A 120 -10.63 3.22 7.57
C ALA A 120 -11.19 3.94 6.34
N ASP A 121 -11.91 3.22 5.47
CA ASP A 121 -12.61 3.80 4.31
C ASP A 121 -13.70 4.78 4.76
N ALA A 122 -14.50 4.40 5.76
CA ALA A 122 -15.50 5.30 6.35
C ALA A 122 -14.84 6.54 6.98
N ALA A 123 -13.75 6.37 7.71
CA ALA A 123 -12.99 7.47 8.30
C ALA A 123 -12.39 8.40 7.24
N LEU A 124 -11.91 7.84 6.13
CA LEU A 124 -11.41 8.61 4.99
C LEU A 124 -12.54 9.41 4.33
N GLY A 125 -13.74 8.84 4.19
CA GLY A 125 -14.92 9.55 3.69
C GLY A 125 -15.28 10.75 4.57
N GLU A 126 -15.31 10.58 5.89
CA GLU A 126 -15.53 11.68 6.86
C GLU A 126 -14.44 12.76 6.72
N PHE A 127 -13.18 12.36 6.58
CA PHE A 127 -12.06 13.29 6.37
C PHE A 127 -12.25 14.14 5.11
N PHE A 128 -12.61 13.53 3.98
CA PHE A 128 -12.89 14.29 2.75
C PHE A 128 -14.05 15.26 2.92
N GLN A 129 -15.10 14.85 3.62
CA GLN A 129 -16.24 15.72 3.90
C GLN A 129 -15.79 16.92 4.75
N GLU A 130 -15.09 16.71 5.86
CA GLU A 130 -14.62 17.79 6.75
C GLU A 130 -13.64 18.74 6.04
N MET A 131 -12.75 18.22 5.20
CA MET A 131 -11.84 19.02 4.37
C MET A 131 -12.60 19.88 3.37
N ASP A 132 -13.66 19.34 2.76
CA ASP A 132 -14.49 20.07 1.82
C ASP A 132 -15.31 21.18 2.49
N GLU A 133 -15.95 20.87 3.63
CA GLU A 133 -16.68 21.83 4.46
C GLU A 133 -15.80 22.99 4.94
N ALA A 134 -14.53 22.71 5.19
CA ALA A 134 -13.52 23.70 5.54
C ALA A 134 -12.97 24.48 4.33
N GLY A 135 -13.37 24.17 3.09
CA GLY A 135 -12.87 24.79 1.87
C GLY A 135 -11.43 24.45 1.52
N LEU A 136 -10.90 23.34 2.06
CA LEU A 136 -9.49 22.97 1.93
C LEU A 136 -9.21 22.11 0.69
N LEU A 137 -10.25 21.63 -0.01
CA LEU A 137 -10.08 20.76 -1.18
C LEU A 137 -10.03 21.50 -2.53
N GLU A 138 -10.36 22.79 -2.59
CA GLU A 138 -10.49 23.54 -3.86
C GLU A 138 -9.20 23.58 -4.70
N ASN A 139 -8.04 23.65 -4.02
CA ASN A 139 -6.73 23.72 -4.65
C ASN A 139 -5.78 22.65 -4.08
N THR A 140 -6.32 21.50 -3.71
CA THR A 140 -5.56 20.42 -3.08
C THR A 140 -5.53 19.18 -3.96
N VAL A 141 -4.35 18.63 -4.18
CA VAL A 141 -4.16 17.29 -4.73
C VAL A 141 -4.03 16.33 -3.55
N VAL A 142 -4.92 15.34 -3.47
CA VAL A 142 -4.85 14.28 -2.47
C VAL A 142 -4.25 13.04 -3.13
N ILE A 143 -3.18 12.53 -2.53
CA ILE A 143 -2.49 11.33 -2.99
C ILE A 143 -2.59 10.29 -1.88
N LEU A 144 -3.17 9.14 -2.19
CA LEU A 144 -3.35 8.03 -1.26
C LEU A 144 -2.62 6.80 -1.78
N TYR A 145 -1.79 6.19 -0.97
CA TYR A 145 -1.14 4.93 -1.30
C TYR A 145 -0.84 4.11 -0.04
N GLY A 146 -0.78 2.78 -0.20
CA GLY A 146 -0.29 1.92 0.86
C GLY A 146 1.24 1.93 0.91
N ASP A 147 1.82 2.02 2.09
CA ASP A 147 3.29 2.01 2.29
C ASP A 147 3.87 0.58 2.27
N HIS A 148 3.05 -0.41 2.57
CA HIS A 148 3.35 -1.84 2.47
C HIS A 148 2.07 -2.70 2.55
N ASP A 149 2.19 -3.98 2.26
CA ASP A 149 1.11 -4.96 2.41
C ASP A 149 0.75 -5.23 3.88
N ALA A 150 -0.45 -5.75 4.11
CA ALA A 150 -0.97 -6.04 5.46
C ALA A 150 -0.32 -7.24 6.17
N ARG A 151 0.61 -7.96 5.52
CA ARG A 151 1.32 -9.15 6.04
C ARG A 151 0.37 -10.22 6.57
N LEU A 152 -0.60 -10.58 5.74
CA LEU A 152 -1.61 -11.57 6.07
C LEU A 152 -1.09 -13.00 5.85
N PRO A 153 -1.58 -14.00 6.61
CA PRO A 153 -1.18 -15.38 6.42
C PRO A 153 -1.65 -15.95 5.08
N LYS A 154 -0.80 -16.71 4.40
CA LYS A 154 -1.18 -17.45 3.18
C LYS A 154 -2.35 -18.40 3.41
N SER A 155 -2.47 -18.98 4.60
CA SER A 155 -3.60 -19.83 4.99
C SER A 155 -4.95 -19.14 4.89
N ASP A 156 -5.02 -17.85 5.24
CA ASP A 156 -6.27 -17.09 5.21
C ASP A 156 -6.71 -16.81 3.77
N TYR A 157 -5.75 -16.54 2.87
CA TYR A 157 -6.02 -16.43 1.43
C TYR A 157 -6.48 -17.76 0.83
N ASN A 158 -5.85 -18.87 1.24
CA ASN A 158 -6.28 -20.19 0.81
C ASN A 158 -7.70 -20.50 1.29
N LEU A 159 -8.03 -20.16 2.53
CA LEU A 159 -9.40 -20.26 3.06
C LEU A 159 -10.37 -19.40 2.22
N MET A 160 -10.03 -18.15 1.97
CA MET A 160 -10.86 -17.23 1.18
C MET A 160 -11.20 -17.80 -0.21
N ASN A 161 -10.20 -18.43 -0.88
CA ASN A 161 -10.37 -18.95 -2.23
C ASN A 161 -11.05 -20.32 -2.29
N ASN A 162 -10.99 -21.11 -1.21
CA ASN A 162 -11.41 -22.51 -1.21
C ASN A 162 -12.43 -22.87 -0.12
N TYR A 163 -13.10 -21.86 0.45
CA TYR A 163 -14.10 -22.12 1.47
C TYR A 163 -15.34 -22.82 0.91
N ASP A 164 -15.80 -23.85 1.62
CA ASP A 164 -17.09 -24.49 1.38
C ASP A 164 -18.06 -24.09 2.51
N PRO A 165 -19.07 -23.27 2.23
CA PRO A 165 -20.01 -22.80 3.24
C PRO A 165 -20.97 -23.89 3.74
N VAL A 166 -21.10 -25.00 3.03
CA VAL A 166 -21.97 -26.12 3.44
C VAL A 166 -21.32 -26.97 4.51
N THR A 167 -20.02 -27.20 4.38
CA THR A 167 -19.27 -28.05 5.34
C THR A 167 -18.47 -27.25 6.37
N ASP A 168 -18.51 -25.89 6.26
CA ASP A 168 -17.72 -24.97 7.09
C ASP A 168 -16.22 -25.37 7.11
N SER A 169 -15.67 -25.64 5.93
CA SER A 169 -14.29 -26.13 5.81
C SER A 169 -13.63 -25.70 4.49
N ILE A 170 -12.32 -25.91 4.39
CA ILE A 170 -11.60 -25.77 3.11
C ILE A 170 -11.92 -26.98 2.23
N LYS A 171 -12.26 -26.74 0.97
CA LYS A 171 -12.46 -27.77 -0.06
C LYS A 171 -11.27 -28.72 -0.15
N SER A 172 -11.53 -30.00 -0.43
CA SER A 172 -10.47 -30.95 -0.75
C SER A 172 -9.70 -30.52 -1.98
N LYS A 173 -8.41 -30.85 -2.06
CA LYS A 173 -7.60 -30.65 -3.27
C LYS A 173 -8.09 -31.45 -4.48
N ASP A 174 -8.87 -32.50 -4.24
CA ASP A 174 -9.49 -33.32 -5.30
C ASP A 174 -10.83 -32.72 -5.80
N ASP A 175 -11.31 -31.66 -5.16
CA ASP A 175 -12.50 -30.94 -5.61
C ASP A 175 -12.21 -30.22 -6.94
N PRO A 176 -13.02 -30.40 -8.01
CA PRO A 176 -12.81 -29.75 -9.29
C PRO A 176 -12.84 -28.22 -9.23
N THR A 177 -13.39 -27.64 -8.16
CA THR A 177 -13.49 -26.19 -7.93
C THR A 177 -12.41 -25.68 -6.96
N TYR A 178 -11.49 -26.57 -6.52
CA TYR A 178 -10.36 -26.14 -5.69
C TYR A 178 -9.42 -25.28 -6.51
N ASN A 179 -9.09 -24.12 -5.96
CA ASN A 179 -8.14 -23.17 -6.56
C ASN A 179 -6.80 -23.27 -5.84
N GLU A 180 -5.77 -23.80 -6.50
CA GLU A 180 -4.42 -23.85 -5.91
C GLU A 180 -3.89 -22.42 -5.74
N TYR A 181 -3.75 -22.02 -4.50
CA TYR A 181 -3.19 -20.71 -4.12
C TYR A 181 -1.70 -20.88 -3.80
N ASP A 182 -0.85 -20.60 -4.77
CA ASP A 182 0.58 -20.84 -4.67
C ASP A 182 1.38 -19.64 -4.09
N SER A 183 2.70 -19.69 -4.18
CA SER A 183 3.56 -18.63 -3.68
C SER A 183 3.58 -17.40 -4.60
N PHE A 184 3.33 -17.58 -5.90
CA PHE A 184 3.25 -16.48 -6.84
C PHE A 184 1.95 -15.70 -6.64
N ASP A 185 0.83 -16.39 -6.42
CA ASP A 185 -0.46 -15.76 -6.11
C ASP A 185 -0.34 -14.91 -4.84
N TYR A 186 0.29 -15.45 -3.79
CA TYR A 186 0.53 -14.73 -2.55
C TYR A 186 1.37 -13.46 -2.74
N GLU A 187 2.42 -13.50 -3.55
CA GLU A 187 3.23 -12.32 -3.83
C GLU A 187 2.48 -11.29 -4.66
N LEU A 188 1.65 -11.74 -5.61
CA LEU A 188 0.86 -10.85 -6.47
C LEU A 188 -0.30 -10.17 -5.73
N ASP A 189 -0.85 -10.80 -4.69
CA ASP A 189 -1.92 -10.24 -3.87
C ASP A 189 -1.41 -9.21 -2.83
N ARG A 190 -0.10 -9.01 -2.74
CA ARG A 190 0.52 -7.99 -1.87
C ARG A 190 0.53 -6.58 -2.47
N LYS A 191 -0.27 -6.34 -3.48
CA LYS A 191 -0.46 -5.01 -4.08
C LYS A 191 -1.08 -4.03 -3.08
N VAL A 192 -0.71 -2.77 -3.25
CA VAL A 192 -1.29 -1.66 -2.47
C VAL A 192 -1.98 -0.68 -3.42
N PRO A 193 -3.02 0.02 -2.98
CA PRO A 193 -3.66 1.04 -3.79
C PRO A 193 -2.72 2.24 -4.01
N PHE A 194 -2.86 2.88 -5.16
CA PHE A 194 -2.31 4.21 -5.45
C PHE A 194 -3.37 5.04 -6.15
N LEU A 195 -3.79 6.14 -5.53
CA LEU A 195 -4.88 6.98 -5.98
C LEU A 195 -4.42 8.44 -5.96
N ILE A 196 -4.78 9.19 -7.00
CA ILE A 196 -4.58 10.63 -7.09
C ILE A 196 -5.95 11.26 -7.31
N TRP A 197 -6.31 12.21 -6.48
CA TRP A 197 -7.62 12.84 -6.51
C TRP A 197 -7.51 14.36 -6.45
N THR A 198 -8.34 15.03 -7.24
CA THR A 198 -8.58 16.48 -7.20
C THR A 198 -10.07 16.76 -7.27
N LYS A 199 -10.54 17.83 -6.64
CA LYS A 199 -11.97 18.18 -6.61
C LYS A 199 -12.51 18.55 -8.00
N ASP A 200 -11.71 19.22 -8.81
CA ASP A 200 -12.07 19.69 -10.16
C ASP A 200 -12.17 18.55 -11.20
N LYS A 201 -11.64 17.36 -10.89
CA LYS A 201 -11.66 16.18 -11.76
C LYS A 201 -11.07 16.41 -13.16
N VAL A 202 -10.12 17.34 -13.29
CA VAL A 202 -9.48 17.67 -14.57
C VAL A 202 -8.77 16.46 -15.18
N VAL A 203 -8.20 15.58 -14.34
CA VAL A 203 -7.57 14.33 -14.77
C VAL A 203 -8.37 13.17 -14.22
N GLN A 204 -8.88 12.33 -15.10
CA GLN A 204 -9.61 11.10 -14.75
C GLN A 204 -9.10 9.96 -15.61
N GLY A 205 -8.88 8.82 -15.01
CA GLY A 205 -8.47 7.61 -15.72
C GLY A 205 -7.97 6.55 -14.77
N GLN A 206 -7.72 5.38 -15.34
CA GLN A 206 -7.08 4.26 -14.68
C GLN A 206 -5.79 3.95 -15.42
N VAL A 207 -4.73 3.68 -14.67
CA VAL A 207 -3.44 3.25 -15.21
C VAL A 207 -3.27 1.79 -14.85
N ASP A 208 -3.24 0.93 -15.86
CA ASP A 208 -3.16 -0.53 -15.70
C ASP A 208 -1.74 -1.08 -15.83
N TYR A 209 -0.75 -0.20 -15.96
CA TYR A 209 0.65 -0.60 -16.02
C TYR A 209 1.15 -1.11 -14.67
N THR A 210 2.05 -2.08 -14.71
CA THR A 210 2.81 -2.47 -13.53
C THR A 210 3.62 -1.30 -13.02
N MET A 211 3.44 -0.93 -11.74
CA MET A 211 4.22 0.13 -11.09
C MET A 211 4.67 -0.29 -9.69
N GLY A 212 5.83 0.19 -9.28
CA GLY A 212 6.37 0.01 -7.94
C GLY A 212 6.19 1.25 -7.07
N MET A 213 6.35 1.09 -5.75
CA MET A 213 6.29 2.21 -4.80
C MET A 213 7.31 3.32 -5.12
N TYR A 214 8.45 2.98 -5.70
CA TYR A 214 9.48 3.94 -6.08
C TYR A 214 9.15 4.75 -7.35
N ASP A 215 8.08 4.39 -8.09
CA ASP A 215 7.54 5.14 -9.22
C ASP A 215 6.62 6.30 -8.76
N VAL A 216 6.15 6.26 -7.50
CA VAL A 216 5.27 7.30 -6.94
C VAL A 216 5.92 8.68 -6.98
N MET A 217 7.18 8.78 -6.55
CA MET A 217 7.86 10.07 -6.45
C MET A 217 8.11 10.74 -7.81
N PRO A 218 8.66 10.08 -8.86
CA PRO A 218 8.79 10.70 -10.16
C PRO A 218 7.43 11.02 -10.81
N THR A 219 6.39 10.22 -10.58
CA THR A 219 5.03 10.49 -11.06
C THR A 219 4.47 11.78 -10.44
N ILE A 220 4.56 11.92 -9.12
CA ILE A 220 4.14 13.15 -8.42
C ILE A 220 5.01 14.34 -8.85
N GLY A 221 6.30 14.11 -9.05
CA GLY A 221 7.25 15.12 -9.49
C GLY A 221 6.84 15.75 -10.83
N ASN A 222 6.47 14.92 -11.80
CA ASN A 222 5.95 15.41 -13.10
C ASN A 222 4.67 16.22 -12.91
N MET A 223 3.72 15.71 -12.13
CA MET A 223 2.44 16.42 -11.89
C MET A 223 2.62 17.77 -11.22
N LEU A 224 3.56 17.91 -10.31
CA LEU A 224 3.78 19.11 -9.50
C LEU A 224 4.94 20.00 -10.01
N GLY A 225 5.60 19.60 -11.09
CA GLY A 225 6.65 20.38 -11.74
C GLY A 225 7.99 20.37 -11.00
N PHE A 226 8.33 19.29 -10.30
CA PHE A 226 9.67 19.10 -9.74
C PHE A 226 10.31 17.80 -10.23
N TYR A 227 11.64 17.76 -10.21
CA TYR A 227 12.40 16.61 -10.68
C TYR A 227 13.44 16.18 -9.63
N ASN A 228 13.44 14.91 -9.29
CA ASN A 228 14.50 14.31 -8.49
C ASN A 228 15.41 13.45 -9.37
N LYS A 229 16.61 13.94 -9.67
CA LYS A 229 17.61 13.24 -10.50
C LYS A 229 18.11 11.91 -9.91
N TYR A 230 17.82 11.63 -8.64
CA TYR A 230 18.24 10.42 -7.93
C TYR A 230 17.12 9.39 -7.80
N ALA A 231 15.92 9.69 -8.29
CA ALA A 231 14.84 8.73 -8.31
C ALA A 231 15.20 7.53 -9.19
N LEU A 232 14.96 6.32 -8.67
CA LEU A 232 15.20 5.07 -9.41
C LEU A 232 13.95 4.62 -10.18
N GLY A 233 12.81 5.19 -9.87
CA GLY A 233 11.54 4.89 -10.52
C GLY A 233 11.29 5.72 -11.79
N HIS A 234 10.16 5.47 -12.41
CA HIS A 234 9.71 6.12 -13.63
C HIS A 234 8.43 6.91 -13.37
N ASP A 235 8.20 7.94 -14.17
CA ASP A 235 6.89 8.59 -14.25
C ASP A 235 5.91 7.64 -14.95
N ILE A 236 4.87 7.22 -14.22
CA ILE A 236 3.90 6.25 -14.74
C ILE A 236 3.10 6.78 -15.93
N PHE A 237 2.96 8.11 -16.07
CA PHE A 237 2.28 8.72 -17.21
C PHE A 237 3.13 8.73 -18.49
N GLU A 238 4.44 8.57 -18.38
CA GLU A 238 5.36 8.48 -19.53
C GLU A 238 5.58 7.02 -19.98
N ILE A 239 5.28 6.05 -19.10
CA ILE A 239 5.40 4.63 -19.42
C ILE A 239 4.25 4.24 -20.35
N LYS A 240 4.58 3.60 -21.46
CA LYS A 240 3.61 3.13 -22.45
C LYS A 240 3.42 1.63 -22.44
N ASP A 241 4.46 0.90 -22.10
CA ASP A 241 4.48 -0.55 -22.03
C ASP A 241 5.68 -1.05 -21.22
N ASN A 242 5.59 -2.28 -20.73
CA ASN A 242 6.69 -3.05 -20.16
C ASN A 242 7.49 -2.35 -19.06
N ASN A 243 6.81 -1.68 -18.12
CA ASN A 243 7.47 -1.28 -16.89
C ASN A 243 7.89 -2.51 -16.10
N ILE A 244 9.05 -2.43 -15.46
CA ILE A 244 9.56 -3.48 -14.59
C ILE A 244 9.60 -2.97 -13.15
N VAL A 245 9.06 -3.75 -12.23
CA VAL A 245 9.15 -3.53 -10.79
C VAL A 245 10.10 -4.54 -10.19
N VAL A 246 11.17 -4.06 -9.58
CA VAL A 246 12.21 -4.88 -8.96
C VAL A 246 12.06 -4.87 -7.44
N PHE A 247 12.05 -6.05 -6.84
CA PHE A 247 11.96 -6.23 -5.40
C PHE A 247 13.35 -6.37 -4.76
N PRO A 248 13.50 -6.03 -3.46
CA PRO A 248 14.81 -6.08 -2.78
C PRO A 248 15.47 -7.48 -2.76
N ASN A 249 14.69 -8.54 -2.91
CA ASN A 249 15.17 -9.93 -2.97
C ASN A 249 15.63 -10.37 -4.38
N GLY A 250 15.62 -9.46 -5.35
CA GLY A 250 15.98 -9.74 -6.74
C GLY A 250 14.84 -10.27 -7.61
N ASN A 251 13.67 -10.56 -7.04
CA ASN A 251 12.48 -10.86 -7.83
C ASN A 251 12.06 -9.61 -8.61
N TRP A 252 11.35 -9.81 -9.70
CA TRP A 252 10.80 -8.69 -10.46
C TRP A 252 9.47 -9.08 -11.13
N THR A 253 8.69 -8.08 -11.48
CA THR A 253 7.45 -8.25 -12.23
C THR A 253 7.33 -7.20 -13.33
N THR A 254 6.67 -7.59 -14.41
CA THR A 254 6.21 -6.73 -15.49
C THR A 254 4.73 -6.99 -15.72
N ASP A 255 4.13 -6.39 -16.74
CA ASP A 255 2.77 -6.74 -17.16
C ASP A 255 2.64 -8.18 -17.71
N LYS A 256 3.76 -8.83 -18.03
CA LYS A 256 3.78 -10.15 -18.69
C LYS A 256 4.01 -11.29 -17.72
N ILE A 257 4.97 -11.12 -16.82
CA ILE A 257 5.38 -12.17 -15.88
C ILE A 257 5.74 -11.63 -14.51
N TYR A 258 5.62 -12.49 -13.51
CA TYR A 258 6.32 -12.37 -12.23
C TYR A 258 7.48 -13.38 -12.22
N TYR A 259 8.70 -12.92 -11.99
CA TYR A 259 9.91 -13.74 -11.99
C TYR A 259 10.46 -13.91 -10.56
N ASN A 260 10.73 -15.15 -10.18
CA ASN A 260 11.40 -15.51 -8.94
C ASN A 260 12.88 -15.77 -9.20
N SER A 261 13.74 -14.84 -8.83
CA SER A 261 15.19 -14.91 -9.09
C SER A 261 15.90 -16.04 -8.37
N GLN A 262 15.42 -16.45 -7.18
CA GLN A 262 16.02 -17.53 -6.40
C GLN A 262 15.76 -18.91 -7.02
N LYS A 263 14.60 -19.09 -7.64
CA LYS A 263 14.21 -20.35 -8.28
C LYS A 263 14.55 -20.41 -9.77
N GLY A 264 14.72 -19.24 -10.41
CA GLY A 264 14.83 -19.17 -11.87
C GLY A 264 13.52 -19.48 -12.58
N GLU A 265 12.37 -19.28 -11.92
CA GLU A 265 11.04 -19.62 -12.42
C GLU A 265 10.19 -18.37 -12.59
N TYR A 266 9.19 -18.42 -13.45
CA TYR A 266 8.23 -17.33 -13.61
C TYR A 266 6.79 -17.83 -13.71
N LYS A 267 5.84 -16.95 -13.37
CA LYS A 267 4.41 -17.11 -13.61
C LYS A 267 3.97 -16.14 -14.68
N LEU A 268 3.25 -16.63 -15.69
CA LEU A 268 2.62 -15.79 -16.70
C LEU A 268 1.49 -14.97 -16.08
N LEU A 269 1.44 -13.68 -16.38
CA LEU A 269 0.36 -12.75 -16.04
C LEU A 269 -0.51 -12.44 -17.25
N LYS A 270 0.01 -12.69 -18.45
CA LYS A 270 -0.69 -12.63 -19.73
C LYS A 270 -0.38 -13.91 -20.53
N ASP A 271 -1.31 -14.33 -21.37
CA ASP A 271 -1.10 -15.48 -22.26
C ASP A 271 -0.20 -15.06 -23.44
N GLU A 272 1.10 -14.99 -23.17
CA GLU A 272 2.14 -14.61 -24.12
C GLU A 272 3.31 -15.60 -24.06
N ILE A 273 4.02 -15.73 -25.19
CA ILE A 273 5.28 -16.49 -25.23
C ILE A 273 6.42 -15.58 -24.73
N ILE A 274 7.14 -16.04 -23.74
CA ILE A 274 8.29 -15.34 -23.17
C ILE A 274 9.56 -15.99 -23.70
N ASP A 275 10.40 -15.21 -24.37
CA ASP A 275 11.72 -15.67 -24.84
C ASP A 275 12.81 -15.51 -23.75
N GLU A 276 13.90 -16.25 -23.91
CA GLU A 276 15.03 -16.21 -22.96
C GLU A 276 15.71 -14.83 -22.93
N ASP A 277 15.73 -14.12 -24.05
CA ASP A 277 16.27 -12.79 -24.17
C ASP A 277 15.50 -11.78 -23.29
N TYR A 278 14.17 -11.92 -23.22
CA TYR A 278 13.34 -11.09 -22.35
C TYR A 278 13.71 -11.26 -20.89
N ILE A 279 13.86 -12.50 -20.44
CA ILE A 279 14.24 -12.82 -19.05
C ILE A 279 15.65 -12.31 -18.77
N THR A 280 16.60 -12.53 -19.66
CA THR A 280 17.99 -12.11 -19.52
C THR A 280 18.11 -10.59 -19.36
N LYS A 281 17.45 -9.82 -20.23
CA LYS A 281 17.46 -8.34 -20.19
C LYS A 281 16.85 -7.80 -18.90
N ASN A 282 15.74 -8.37 -18.44
CA ASN A 282 15.10 -7.92 -17.22
C ASN A 282 15.91 -8.31 -15.96
N ASN A 283 16.59 -9.46 -15.96
CA ASN A 283 17.52 -9.83 -14.89
C ASN A 283 18.72 -8.85 -14.83
N GLU A 284 19.33 -8.52 -15.96
CA GLU A 284 20.43 -7.54 -16.03
C GLU A 284 19.99 -6.17 -15.53
N TYR A 285 18.78 -5.74 -15.90
CA TYR A 285 18.20 -4.49 -15.40
C TYR A 285 18.00 -4.52 -13.88
N ALA A 286 17.39 -5.61 -13.35
CA ALA A 286 17.14 -5.77 -11.94
C ALA A 286 18.42 -5.76 -11.10
N ASP A 287 19.44 -6.49 -11.53
CA ASP A 287 20.74 -6.54 -10.88
C ASP A 287 21.43 -5.18 -10.88
N LYS A 288 21.37 -4.46 -12.00
CA LYS A 288 21.92 -3.12 -12.11
C LYS A 288 21.22 -2.12 -11.19
N LEU A 289 19.89 -2.14 -11.16
CA LEU A 289 19.08 -1.25 -10.31
C LEU A 289 19.41 -1.47 -8.83
N LEU A 290 19.41 -2.73 -8.38
CA LEU A 290 19.75 -3.08 -7.00
C LEU A 290 21.20 -2.72 -6.66
N SER A 291 22.14 -2.96 -7.59
CA SER A 291 23.55 -2.57 -7.39
C SER A 291 23.70 -1.07 -7.23
N VAL A 292 23.00 -0.25 -8.04
CA VAL A 292 23.03 1.22 -7.94
C VAL A 292 22.45 1.67 -6.61
N SER A 293 21.27 1.16 -6.24
CA SER A 293 20.60 1.48 -4.98
C SER A 293 21.50 1.16 -3.78
N ASN A 294 22.05 -0.05 -3.74
CA ASN A 294 22.92 -0.48 -2.65
C ASN A 294 24.21 0.36 -2.56
N LYS A 295 24.83 0.68 -3.68
CA LYS A 295 26.04 1.53 -3.71
C LYS A 295 25.74 2.96 -3.25
N ALA A 296 24.57 3.51 -3.65
CA ALA A 296 24.18 4.83 -3.20
C ALA A 296 24.08 4.92 -1.66
N ILE A 297 23.54 3.87 -1.03
CA ILE A 297 23.42 3.79 0.43
C ILE A 297 24.78 3.52 1.09
N VAL A 298 25.49 2.50 0.63
CA VAL A 298 26.78 2.05 1.26
C VAL A 298 27.85 3.11 1.19
N PHE A 299 27.93 3.85 0.09
CA PHE A 299 28.94 4.89 -0.13
C PHE A 299 28.44 6.30 0.18
N ASP A 300 27.22 6.44 0.72
CA ASP A 300 26.62 7.74 1.05
C ASP A 300 26.72 8.76 -0.11
N LEU A 301 26.40 8.30 -1.33
CA LEU A 301 26.65 9.05 -2.57
C LEU A 301 25.87 10.36 -2.69
N PHE A 302 24.84 10.55 -1.87
CA PHE A 302 23.99 11.75 -1.87
C PHE A 302 24.33 12.74 -0.76
N ASN A 303 25.36 12.44 0.04
CA ASN A 303 25.85 13.34 1.06
C ASN A 303 26.49 14.57 0.41
N PRO A 304 25.97 15.79 0.62
CA PRO A 304 26.52 17.00 0.00
C PRO A 304 27.96 17.31 0.42
N ASN A 305 28.44 16.73 1.53
CA ASN A 305 29.79 16.93 2.05
C ASN A 305 30.79 15.89 1.49
N SER A 306 30.33 14.87 0.77
CA SER A 306 31.19 13.81 0.24
C SER A 306 32.20 14.30 -0.82
N GLU A 307 31.87 15.34 -1.59
CA GLU A 307 32.78 15.96 -2.55
C GLU A 307 33.90 16.76 -1.85
N GLU A 308 33.60 17.44 -0.74
CA GLU A 308 34.61 18.19 0.03
C GLU A 308 35.59 17.27 0.77
N GLU A 309 35.12 16.14 1.29
CA GLU A 309 36.00 15.13 1.92
C GLU A 309 36.91 14.39 0.92
N ALA A 310 36.42 14.14 -0.29
CA ALA A 310 37.23 13.54 -1.34
C ALA A 310 38.39 14.46 -1.77
N VAL A 311 38.12 15.75 -1.94
CA VAL A 311 39.14 16.75 -2.29
C VAL A 311 40.12 17.04 -1.15
N SER A 312 39.71 16.86 0.10
CA SER A 312 40.61 17.05 1.26
C SER A 312 41.56 15.88 1.49
N LYS A 313 41.26 14.69 0.99
CA LYS A 313 42.11 13.48 1.09
C LYS A 313 43.13 13.37 -0.03
N GLU A 314 43.02 14.16 -1.09
CA GLU A 314 44.00 14.23 -2.20
C GLU A 314 45.03 15.39 -2.05
N LYS A 315 44.94 16.15 -0.98
CA LYS A 315 45.91 17.19 -0.58
C LYS A 315 46.70 16.72 0.65
#